data_503a6d604f9d9d3b3fbc23018791222d
#
_entry.id   503a6d604f9d9d3b3fbc23018791222d
#
_cell.length_a   1.000
_cell.length_b   1.000
_cell.length_c   1.000
_cell.angle_alpha   90.00
_cell.angle_beta   90.00
_cell.angle_gamma   90.00
#
_symmetry.space_group_name_H-M   'P 1'
#
loop_
_entity.id
_entity.type
_entity.pdbx_description
1 polymer ?
#
loop_
_entity_poly.entity_id
_entity_poly.type
_entity_poly.pdbx_seq_one_letter_code
_entity_poly.pdbx_strand_id
1 'polypeptide(L)' 'MENVDRNKLLLEYQKLLKRLDSAENWAIDNNFNWDDVKKYKFRIWHERDNIIKEIEFVREVLGLQ' A
#
# COMPACT_ATOMS: atom_id res chain seq x y z
N MET A 1 7.79 -25.38 -5.60
CA MET A 1 7.54 -24.77 -5.17
C MET A 1 7.65 -24.27 -4.43
N GLU A 2 7.87 -23.95 -4.51
CA GLU A 2 7.96 -23.43 -3.80
C GLU A 2 7.40 -23.07 -2.92
N ASN A 3 7.75 -22.84 -2.31
CA ASN A 3 7.14 -22.77 -1.02
C ASN A 3 7.06 -21.36 -0.58
N VAL A 4 6.07 -20.70 -1.09
CA VAL A 4 5.68 -19.41 -0.58
C VAL A 4 5.13 -19.68 0.81
N ASP A 5 5.79 -19.15 1.85
CA ASP A 5 5.27 -19.22 3.20
C ASP A 5 4.06 -18.31 3.29
N ARG A 6 2.87 -18.90 3.27
CA ARG A 6 1.61 -18.16 3.25
C ARG A 6 1.46 -17.26 4.49
N ASN A 7 1.91 -17.74 5.66
CA ASN A 7 1.84 -16.95 6.89
C ASN A 7 2.71 -15.71 6.80
N LYS A 8 3.89 -15.85 6.21
CA LYS A 8 4.80 -14.72 6.01
C LYS A 8 4.20 -13.69 5.06
N LEU A 9 3.57 -14.14 3.98
CA LEU A 9 2.89 -13.24 3.06
C LEU A 9 1.71 -12.53 3.70
N LEU A 10 0.96 -13.23 4.55
CA LEU A 10 -0.14 -12.59 5.28
C LEU A 10 0.36 -11.50 6.21
N LEU A 11 1.49 -11.71 6.87
CA LEU A 11 2.11 -10.68 7.71
C LEU A 11 2.54 -9.47 6.88
N GLU A 12 3.16 -9.71 5.73
CA GLU A 12 3.54 -8.64 4.81
C GLU A 12 2.32 -7.87 4.34
N TYR A 13 1.24 -8.57 4.02
CA TYR A 13 -0.01 -7.96 3.59
C TYR A 13 -0.54 -7.02 4.67
N GLN A 14 -0.55 -7.49 5.93
CA GLN A 14 -1.02 -6.67 7.05
C GLN A 14 -0.14 -5.42 7.23
N LYS A 15 1.17 -5.56 7.09
CA LYS A 15 2.08 -4.41 7.18
C LYS A 15 1.82 -3.39 6.07
N LEU A 16 1.59 -3.88 4.86
CA LEU A 16 1.29 -3.01 3.72
C LEU A 16 -0.03 -2.26 3.94
N LEU A 17 -1.04 -2.93 4.47
CA LEU A 17 -2.32 -2.29 4.77
C LEU A 17 -2.15 -1.18 5.82
N LYS A 18 -1.33 -1.41 6.84
CA LYS A 18 -1.06 -0.39 7.86
C LYS A 18 -0.31 0.80 7.26
N ARG A 19 0.65 0.54 6.39
CA ARG A 19 1.39 1.61 5.73
C ARG A 19 0.47 2.45 4.84
N LEU A 20 -0.42 1.80 4.11
CA LEU A 20 -1.39 2.50 3.28
C LEU A 20 -2.32 3.35 4.15
N ASP A 21 -2.81 2.79 5.25
CA ASP A 21 -3.69 3.49 6.17
C ASP A 21 -3.00 4.74 6.75
N SER A 22 -1.72 4.61 7.12
CA SER A 22 -0.94 5.75 7.61
C SER A 22 -0.83 6.86 6.56
N ALA A 23 -0.60 6.48 5.30
CA ALA A 23 -0.51 7.45 4.21
C ALA A 23 -1.85 8.15 3.99
N GLU A 24 -2.95 7.39 4.01
CA GLU A 24 -4.29 7.96 3.86
C GLU A 24 -4.61 8.94 4.99
N ASN A 25 -4.29 8.56 6.23
CA ASN A 25 -4.52 9.42 7.39
C ASN A 25 -3.68 10.69 7.32
N TRP A 26 -2.45 10.59 6.85
CA TRP A 26 -1.60 11.76 6.66
C TRP A 26 -2.26 12.76 5.73
N ALA A 27 -2.80 12.29 4.60
CA ALA A 27 -3.45 13.17 3.64
C ALA A 27 -4.71 13.82 4.22
N ILE A 28 -5.51 13.05 4.97
CA ILE A 28 -6.70 13.57 5.63
C ILE A 28 -6.32 14.65 6.65
N ASP A 29 -5.33 14.37 7.49
CA ASP A 29 -4.90 15.29 8.53
C ASP A 29 -4.35 16.61 7.98
N ASN A 30 -3.77 16.57 6.79
CA ASN A 30 -3.20 17.74 6.15
C ASN A 30 -4.14 18.38 5.13
N ASN A 31 -5.36 17.88 5.01
CA ASN A 31 -6.38 18.38 4.08
C ASN A 31 -5.92 18.35 2.62
N PHE A 32 -5.14 17.34 2.25
CA PHE A 32 -4.75 17.11 0.87
C PHE A 32 -5.60 16.03 0.23
N ASN A 33 -6.00 16.25 -1.03
CA ASN A 33 -6.48 15.12 -1.82
C ASN A 33 -5.28 14.55 -2.59
N TRP A 34 -5.41 13.32 -3.09
CA TRP A 34 -4.27 12.64 -3.71
C TRP A 34 -3.87 13.24 -5.05
N ASP A 35 -4.77 13.94 -5.73
CA ASP A 35 -4.41 14.66 -6.96
C ASP A 35 -3.46 15.81 -6.65
N ASP A 36 -3.71 16.53 -5.55
CA ASP A 36 -2.82 17.60 -5.11
C ASP A 36 -1.48 17.04 -4.63
N VAL A 37 -1.52 15.92 -3.91
CA VAL A 37 -0.28 15.26 -3.45
C VAL A 37 0.57 14.85 -4.65
N LYS A 38 -0.03 14.29 -5.68
CA LYS A 38 0.67 13.92 -6.90
C LYS A 38 1.35 15.11 -7.54
N LYS A 39 0.67 16.26 -7.54
CA LYS A 39 1.15 17.49 -8.19
C LYS A 39 2.27 18.17 -7.42
N TYR A 40 2.15 18.25 -6.09
CA TYR A 40 3.07 19.04 -5.26
C TYR A 40 4.01 18.22 -4.40
N LYS A 41 3.67 16.96 -4.15
CA LYS A 41 4.49 16.06 -3.33
C LYS A 41 4.54 14.68 -4.00
N PHE A 42 5.05 14.68 -5.21
CA PHE A 42 5.06 13.49 -6.07
C PHE A 42 5.69 12.27 -5.38
N ARG A 43 6.76 12.48 -4.60
CA ARG A 43 7.44 11.38 -3.92
C ARG A 43 6.49 10.63 -2.98
N ILE A 44 5.70 11.37 -2.20
CA ILE A 44 4.74 10.78 -1.27
C ILE A 44 3.65 10.04 -2.04
N TRP A 45 3.15 10.66 -3.11
CA TRP A 45 2.15 10.03 -3.97
C TRP A 45 2.69 8.72 -4.56
N HIS A 46 3.94 8.75 -5.02
CA HIS A 46 4.58 7.59 -5.65
C HIS A 46 4.77 6.45 -4.65
N GLU A 47 5.14 6.77 -3.41
CA GLU A 47 5.26 5.77 -2.35
C GLU A 47 3.92 5.09 -2.06
N ARG A 48 2.86 5.87 -1.98
CA ARG A 48 1.52 5.33 -1.80
C ARG A 48 1.13 4.42 -2.97
N ASP A 49 1.40 4.87 -4.19
CA ASP A 49 1.09 4.09 -5.39
C ASP A 49 1.82 2.76 -5.38
N ASN A 50 3.09 2.75 -4.98
CA ASN A 50 3.87 1.53 -4.86
C ASN A 50 3.28 0.59 -3.80
N ILE A 51 2.84 1.12 -2.67
CA ILE A 51 2.20 0.31 -1.63
C ILE A 51 0.95 -0.36 -2.19
N ILE A 52 0.13 0.37 -2.91
CA ILE A 52 -1.09 -0.16 -3.52
C ILE A 52 -0.74 -1.29 -4.50
N LYS A 53 0.28 -1.10 -5.32
CA LYS A 53 0.70 -2.12 -6.28
C LYS A 53 1.22 -3.37 -5.59
N GLU A 54 1.98 -3.22 -4.51
CA GLU A 54 2.45 -4.35 -3.74
C GLU A 54 1.29 -5.10 -3.07
N ILE A 55 0.32 -4.37 -2.55
CA ILE A 55 -0.88 -4.97 -1.97
C ILE A 55 -1.60 -5.81 -3.02
N GLU A 56 -1.79 -5.27 -4.20
CA GLU A 56 -2.45 -5.99 -5.29
C GLU A 56 -1.69 -7.26 -5.66
N PHE A 57 -0.37 -7.18 -5.74
CA PHE A 57 0.47 -8.32 -6.04
C PHE A 57 0.33 -9.42 -4.98
N VAL A 58 0.42 -9.04 -3.70
CA VAL A 58 0.31 -10.00 -2.60
C VAL A 58 -1.08 -10.64 -2.57
N ARG A 59 -2.12 -9.84 -2.81
CA ARG A 59 -3.49 -10.38 -2.88
C ARG A 59 -3.61 -11.42 -3.99
N GLU A 60 -3.00 -11.15 -5.13
CA GLU A 60 -3.01 -12.07 -6.26
C GLU A 60 -2.33 -13.39 -5.89
N VAL A 61 -1.14 -13.30 -5.27
CA VAL A 61 -0.38 -14.47 -4.85
C VAL A 61 -1.13 -15.28 -3.81
N LEU A 62 -1.81 -14.60 -2.87
CA LEU A 62 -2.58 -15.28 -1.83
C LEU A 62 -3.96 -15.75 -2.31
N GLY A 63 -4.38 -15.34 -3.49
CA GLY A 63 -5.70 -15.68 -4.01
C GLY A 63 -6.84 -14.91 -3.34
N LEU A 64 -6.55 -13.77 -2.75
CA LEU A 64 -7.58 -12.89 -2.17
C LEU A 64 -8.13 -11.98 -3.26
N GLN A 65 -9.42 -12.05 -3.48
CA GLN A 65 -10.07 -11.29 -4.53
C GLN A 65 -11.02 -10.25 -3.97
#